data_11e9ef35963be18bbde05029a78e20bd
#
_entry.id   11e9ef35963be18bbde05029a78e20bd
#
_cell.length_a   1.000
_cell.length_b   1.000
_cell.length_c   1.000
_cell.angle_alpha   90.00
_cell.angle_beta   90.00
_cell.angle_gamma   90.00
#
_symmetry.space_group_name_H-M   'P 1'
#
loop_
_entity.id
_entity.type
_entity.pdbx_description
1 polymer ?
#
loop_
_entity_poly.entity_id
_entity_poly.type
_entity_poly.pdbx_seq_one_letter_code
_entity_poly.pdbx_strand_id
1 'polypeptide(L)'
;VSGAPIPTVLIGATGRMGVNILRELPAYAALKLCGAVASEGNSALGEDAAARAGLPPVGVRISAALPPLLRGAGLVIDFSSARAAPATLAACVAARVPLLLGTTGLARELQAPLAAAAESIALLVAPNTSPALGVLLSLVRAAAAALPAGFDIEILEAHHREKVDAPSGTALALGEAAAEARGRTLDAAAVFARHGATGAREPGSIGFASLRGGDVVGEHEVHFLGQGERLMLRHSVSDRGVFARGALMAGQWLAGQPAGRYRMSDVFIS
;
A
#
# COMPACT_ATOMS: atom_id res chain seq x y z
N VAL A 1 3.14 13.38 23.64
CA VAL A 1 1.77 13.77 23.30
C VAL A 1 0.82 12.76 23.95
N SER A 2 0.26 13.09 25.13
CA SER A 2 -0.68 12.24 25.88
C SER A 2 -2.12 12.57 25.47
N GLY A 3 -2.52 12.22 24.27
CA GLY A 3 -3.92 12.19 23.86
C GLY A 3 -4.53 10.82 24.13
N ALA A 4 -5.88 10.72 24.22
CA ALA A 4 -6.56 9.42 24.26
C ALA A 4 -6.22 8.60 22.99
N PRO A 5 -6.05 7.27 23.10
CA PRO A 5 -5.77 6.44 21.96
C PRO A 5 -6.86 6.55 20.87
N ILE A 6 -6.48 6.55 19.61
CA ILE A 6 -7.36 6.65 18.45
C ILE A 6 -8.15 5.34 18.30
N PRO A 7 -9.50 5.37 18.43
CA PRO A 7 -10.31 4.18 18.23
C PRO A 7 -10.23 3.73 16.77
N THR A 8 -9.70 2.53 16.55
CA THR A 8 -9.35 2.02 15.21
C THR A 8 -10.20 0.81 14.86
N VAL A 9 -10.82 0.82 13.68
CA VAL A 9 -11.53 -0.32 13.10
C VAL A 9 -10.64 -0.98 12.06
N LEU A 10 -10.46 -2.30 12.15
CA LEU A 10 -9.71 -3.10 11.20
C LEU A 10 -10.65 -3.93 10.32
N ILE A 11 -10.64 -3.71 9.01
CA ILE A 11 -11.39 -4.50 8.03
C ILE A 11 -10.44 -5.50 7.37
N GLY A 12 -10.95 -6.73 7.17
CA GLY A 12 -10.13 -7.86 6.73
C GLY A 12 -9.34 -8.48 7.89
N ALA A 13 -9.85 -8.39 9.12
CA ALA A 13 -9.16 -8.80 10.35
C ALA A 13 -8.71 -10.27 10.38
N THR A 14 -9.36 -11.15 9.63
CA THR A 14 -9.04 -12.59 9.52
C THR A 14 -8.06 -12.92 8.40
N GLY A 15 -7.77 -11.97 7.53
CA GLY A 15 -6.81 -12.12 6.43
C GLY A 15 -5.37 -12.08 6.92
N ARG A 16 -4.43 -12.49 6.05
CA ARG A 16 -2.99 -12.48 6.35
C ARG A 16 -2.48 -11.14 6.87
N MET A 17 -2.87 -10.03 6.21
CA MET A 17 -2.50 -8.68 6.65
C MET A 17 -3.22 -8.29 7.94
N GLY A 18 -4.52 -8.57 8.06
CA GLY A 18 -5.29 -8.27 9.27
C GLY A 18 -4.69 -8.93 10.51
N VAL A 19 -4.33 -10.20 10.43
CA VAL A 19 -3.68 -10.93 11.54
C VAL A 19 -2.32 -10.32 11.88
N ASN A 20 -1.52 -9.92 10.89
CA ASN A 20 -0.23 -9.25 11.14
C ASN A 20 -0.42 -7.87 11.78
N ILE A 21 -1.42 -7.10 11.34
CA ILE A 21 -1.75 -5.80 11.96
C ILE A 21 -2.17 -5.99 13.42
N LEU A 22 -3.01 -6.98 13.73
CA LEU A 22 -3.39 -7.29 15.10
C LEU A 22 -2.19 -7.66 15.97
N ARG A 23 -1.22 -8.42 15.45
CA ARG A 23 0.00 -8.80 16.17
C ARG A 23 0.92 -7.61 16.48
N GLU A 24 1.02 -6.68 15.55
CA GLU A 24 1.87 -5.48 15.71
C GLU A 24 1.19 -4.37 16.52
N LEU A 25 -0.16 -4.33 16.54
CA LEU A 25 -0.94 -3.25 17.17
C LEU A 25 -0.59 -2.95 18.64
N PRO A 26 -0.28 -3.94 19.51
CA PRO A 26 0.11 -3.66 20.88
C PRO A 26 1.33 -2.75 21.06
N ALA A 27 2.21 -2.68 20.05
CA ALA A 27 3.37 -1.78 20.05
C ALA A 27 3.00 -0.31 19.74
N TYR A 28 1.75 -0.04 19.34
CA TYR A 28 1.28 1.28 18.92
C TYR A 28 0.26 1.84 19.92
N ALA A 29 0.74 2.31 21.07
CA ALA A 29 -0.11 2.81 22.18
C ALA A 29 -1.09 3.94 21.78
N ALA A 30 -0.79 4.66 20.69
CA ALA A 30 -1.67 5.70 20.15
C ALA A 30 -2.89 5.14 19.38
N LEU A 31 -2.94 3.84 19.10
CA LEU A 31 -4.04 3.17 18.39
C LEU A 31 -4.72 2.17 19.34
N LYS A 32 -6.05 2.14 19.35
CA LYS A 32 -6.83 1.18 20.13
C LYS A 32 -7.85 0.48 19.25
N LEU A 33 -7.75 -0.84 19.12
CA LEU A 33 -8.77 -1.61 18.41
C LEU A 33 -10.14 -1.42 19.08
N CYS A 34 -11.12 -0.94 18.33
CA CYS A 34 -12.51 -0.79 18.76
C CYS A 34 -13.49 -1.58 17.90
N GLY A 35 -13.04 -2.09 16.72
CA GLY A 35 -13.86 -2.90 15.83
C GLY A 35 -12.98 -3.75 14.91
N ALA A 36 -13.47 -4.93 14.57
CA ALA A 36 -12.83 -5.86 13.64
C ALA A 36 -13.90 -6.42 12.70
N VAL A 37 -13.61 -6.40 11.39
CA VAL A 37 -14.56 -6.80 10.36
C VAL A 37 -13.98 -7.92 9.50
N ALA A 38 -14.80 -8.93 9.23
CA ALA A 38 -14.55 -9.97 8.24
C ALA A 38 -15.76 -10.10 7.31
N SER A 39 -15.62 -10.85 6.20
CA SER A 39 -16.71 -11.10 5.25
C SER A 39 -17.86 -11.88 5.89
N GLU A 40 -19.07 -11.68 5.37
CA GLU A 40 -20.22 -12.53 5.69
C GLU A 40 -19.89 -14.01 5.43
N GLY A 41 -20.27 -14.87 6.35
CA GLY A 41 -19.96 -16.30 6.27
C GLY A 41 -18.55 -16.70 6.71
N ASN A 42 -17.72 -15.76 7.18
CA ASN A 42 -16.42 -16.09 7.75
C ASN A 42 -16.60 -16.87 9.07
N SER A 43 -15.91 -18.01 9.22
CA SER A 43 -16.04 -18.89 10.40
C SER A 43 -15.60 -18.24 11.73
N ALA A 44 -14.80 -17.17 11.66
CA ALA A 44 -14.31 -16.46 12.84
C ALA A 44 -15.26 -15.34 13.34
N LEU A 45 -16.44 -15.19 12.74
CA LEU A 45 -17.42 -14.22 13.23
C LEU A 45 -17.81 -14.52 14.68
N GLY A 46 -17.79 -13.50 15.54
CA GLY A 46 -18.04 -13.63 16.97
C GLY A 46 -16.82 -14.00 17.81
N GLU A 47 -15.70 -14.46 17.20
CA GLU A 47 -14.45 -14.65 17.93
C GLU A 47 -13.82 -13.32 18.34
N ASP A 48 -12.96 -13.33 19.38
CA ASP A 48 -12.14 -12.17 19.72
C ASP A 48 -11.03 -11.97 18.69
N ALA A 49 -10.92 -10.76 18.16
CA ALA A 49 -9.99 -10.44 17.10
C ALA A 49 -8.52 -10.63 17.49
N ALA A 50 -8.14 -10.28 18.72
CA ALA A 50 -6.77 -10.45 19.21
C ALA A 50 -6.46 -11.94 19.44
N ALA A 51 -7.38 -12.69 20.00
CA ALA A 51 -7.25 -14.14 20.19
C ALA A 51 -7.04 -14.86 18.84
N ARG A 52 -7.73 -14.42 17.78
CA ARG A 52 -7.54 -14.93 16.42
C ARG A 52 -6.12 -14.70 15.89
N ALA A 53 -5.45 -13.67 16.36
CA ALA A 53 -4.04 -13.37 16.02
C ALA A 53 -3.03 -14.08 16.95
N GLY A 54 -3.49 -14.87 17.91
CA GLY A 54 -2.66 -15.56 18.91
C GLY A 54 -2.25 -14.68 20.09
N LEU A 55 -3.00 -13.61 20.35
CA LEU A 55 -2.78 -12.68 21.45
C LEU A 55 -3.84 -12.88 22.56
N PRO A 56 -3.61 -12.35 23.77
CA PRO A 56 -4.63 -12.31 24.80
C PRO A 56 -5.89 -11.58 24.31
N PRO A 57 -7.11 -12.04 24.65
CA PRO A 57 -8.35 -11.39 24.25
C PRO A 57 -8.44 -9.94 24.71
N VAL A 58 -8.96 -9.07 23.83
CA VAL A 58 -9.16 -7.63 24.12
C VAL A 58 -10.65 -7.23 24.17
N GLY A 59 -11.57 -8.19 24.06
CA GLY A 59 -13.01 -7.95 24.12
C GLY A 59 -13.62 -7.43 22.80
N VAL A 60 -12.86 -7.33 21.71
CA VAL A 60 -13.34 -6.87 20.40
C VAL A 60 -13.70 -8.08 19.52
N ARG A 61 -14.99 -8.30 19.30
CA ARG A 61 -15.49 -9.41 18.49
C ARG A 61 -15.48 -9.07 17.01
N ILE A 62 -15.11 -10.05 16.19
CA ILE A 62 -15.15 -9.95 14.73
C ILE A 62 -16.60 -9.91 14.27
N SER A 63 -16.97 -8.89 13.49
CA SER A 63 -18.32 -8.64 12.96
C SER A 63 -18.32 -8.69 11.42
N ALA A 64 -19.44 -8.99 10.82
CA ALA A 64 -19.64 -8.77 9.38
C ALA A 64 -20.12 -7.36 9.06
N ALA A 65 -20.71 -6.63 10.03
CA ALA A 65 -21.29 -5.32 9.83
C ALA A 65 -20.32 -4.20 10.20
N LEU A 66 -19.94 -3.39 9.21
CA LEU A 66 -19.06 -2.22 9.42
C LEU A 66 -19.80 -1.00 10.04
N PRO A 67 -20.99 -0.57 9.57
CA PRO A 67 -21.56 0.72 9.97
C PRO A 67 -21.73 0.92 11.47
N PRO A 68 -22.14 -0.08 12.29
CA PRO A 68 -22.25 0.08 13.72
C PRO A 68 -20.92 0.39 14.42
N LEU A 69 -19.80 -0.12 13.87
CA LEU A 69 -18.45 0.01 14.41
C LEU A 69 -17.82 1.38 14.14
N LEU A 70 -18.38 2.14 13.20
CA LEU A 70 -17.88 3.48 12.87
C LEU A 70 -18.29 4.55 13.89
N ARG A 71 -19.25 4.26 14.75
CA ARG A 71 -19.66 5.20 15.81
C ARG A 71 -18.52 5.38 16.82
N GLY A 72 -17.93 6.58 16.81
CA GLY A 72 -16.78 6.90 17.66
C GLY A 72 -15.44 6.35 17.18
N ALA A 73 -15.39 5.76 15.99
CA ALA A 73 -14.11 5.41 15.35
C ALA A 73 -13.37 6.67 14.91
N GLY A 74 -12.07 6.71 15.17
CA GLY A 74 -11.16 7.76 14.70
C GLY A 74 -10.35 7.36 13.48
N LEU A 75 -10.36 6.07 13.11
CA LEU A 75 -9.60 5.54 11.99
C LEU A 75 -10.19 4.21 11.51
N VAL A 76 -10.20 4.01 10.20
CA VAL A 76 -10.42 2.70 9.57
C VAL A 76 -9.16 2.29 8.82
N ILE A 77 -8.72 1.04 9.03
CA ILE A 77 -7.65 0.39 8.24
C ILE A 77 -8.29 -0.79 7.51
N ASP A 78 -8.26 -0.76 6.16
CA ASP A 78 -8.90 -1.78 5.32
C ASP A 78 -7.87 -2.58 4.50
N PHE A 79 -7.74 -3.86 4.80
CA PHE A 79 -7.02 -4.87 4.02
C PHE A 79 -7.94 -6.03 3.63
N SER A 80 -9.14 -5.74 3.18
CA SER A 80 -10.14 -6.72 2.81
C SER A 80 -10.01 -7.17 1.33
N SER A 81 -10.88 -6.70 0.47
CA SER A 81 -10.91 -7.06 -0.96
C SER A 81 -11.33 -5.87 -1.82
N ALA A 82 -10.91 -5.86 -3.09
CA ALA A 82 -11.31 -4.84 -4.06
C ALA A 82 -12.83 -4.74 -4.20
N ARG A 83 -13.55 -5.87 -4.07
CA ARG A 83 -15.01 -5.93 -4.13
C ARG A 83 -15.68 -5.19 -2.97
N ALA A 84 -15.09 -5.22 -1.78
CA ALA A 84 -15.64 -4.58 -0.59
C ALA A 84 -15.29 -3.07 -0.51
N ALA A 85 -14.24 -2.62 -1.17
CA ALA A 85 -13.71 -1.27 -1.09
C ALA A 85 -14.75 -0.16 -1.37
N PRO A 86 -15.68 -0.26 -2.36
CA PRO A 86 -16.70 0.77 -2.58
C PRO A 86 -17.64 0.94 -1.38
N ALA A 87 -18.08 -0.16 -0.76
CA ALA A 87 -18.97 -0.11 0.40
C ALA A 87 -18.25 0.44 1.64
N THR A 88 -16.99 0.03 1.87
CA THR A 88 -16.13 0.59 2.91
C THR A 88 -15.97 2.10 2.74
N LEU A 89 -15.63 2.55 1.53
CA LEU A 89 -15.45 3.97 1.23
C LEU A 89 -16.71 4.78 1.53
N ALA A 90 -17.87 4.32 1.05
CA ALA A 90 -19.15 4.98 1.28
C ALA A 90 -19.50 5.07 2.78
N ALA A 91 -19.26 4.00 3.53
CA ALA A 91 -19.51 3.97 4.97
C ALA A 91 -18.59 4.95 5.74
N CYS A 92 -17.30 4.99 5.39
CA CYS A 92 -16.35 5.93 6.00
C CYS A 92 -16.67 7.39 5.69
N VAL A 93 -17.07 7.71 4.46
CA VAL A 93 -17.53 9.06 4.08
C VAL A 93 -18.78 9.46 4.87
N ALA A 94 -19.79 8.58 4.95
CA ALA A 94 -21.02 8.84 5.71
C ALA A 94 -20.75 9.08 7.21
N ALA A 95 -19.78 8.36 7.79
CA ALA A 95 -19.38 8.49 9.18
C ALA A 95 -18.32 9.59 9.44
N ARG A 96 -17.75 10.19 8.38
CA ARG A 96 -16.63 11.13 8.42
C ARG A 96 -15.40 10.57 9.14
N VAL A 97 -15.08 9.31 8.92
CA VAL A 97 -13.95 8.62 9.53
C VAL A 97 -12.79 8.51 8.52
N PRO A 98 -11.55 8.90 8.88
CA PRO A 98 -10.36 8.68 8.07
C PRO A 98 -10.20 7.22 7.64
N LEU A 99 -9.80 6.99 6.38
CA LEU A 99 -9.65 5.66 5.80
C LEU A 99 -8.25 5.44 5.22
N LEU A 100 -7.53 4.44 5.75
CA LEU A 100 -6.38 3.83 5.10
C LEU A 100 -6.87 2.60 4.31
N LEU A 101 -6.80 2.65 2.99
CA LEU A 101 -7.20 1.59 2.07
C LEU A 101 -5.96 0.89 1.52
N GLY A 102 -5.62 -0.26 2.11
CA GLY A 102 -4.46 -1.09 1.75
C GLY A 102 -4.80 -2.22 0.77
N THR A 103 -6.03 -2.28 0.31
CA THR A 103 -6.51 -3.31 -0.62
C THR A 103 -5.90 -3.11 -2.01
N THR A 104 -5.41 -4.21 -2.59
CA THR A 104 -4.86 -4.25 -3.96
C THR A 104 -5.93 -4.54 -5.01
N GLY A 105 -5.62 -4.25 -6.28
CA GLY A 105 -6.51 -4.61 -7.40
C GLY A 105 -7.81 -3.79 -7.46
N LEU A 106 -7.77 -2.55 -6.99
CA LEU A 106 -8.92 -1.63 -7.07
C LEU A 106 -9.28 -1.37 -8.53
N ALA A 107 -10.57 -1.47 -8.84
CA ALA A 107 -11.07 -1.19 -10.16
C ALA A 107 -10.85 0.29 -10.57
N ARG A 108 -10.64 0.53 -11.86
CA ARG A 108 -10.37 1.88 -12.39
C ARG A 108 -11.54 2.84 -12.12
N GLU A 109 -12.75 2.32 -12.14
CA GLU A 109 -14.00 3.03 -11.87
C GLU A 109 -14.06 3.59 -10.44
N LEU A 110 -13.28 3.05 -9.51
CA LEU A 110 -13.21 3.55 -8.13
C LEU A 110 -12.43 4.86 -7.99
N GLN A 111 -11.66 5.27 -9.01
CA GLN A 111 -10.82 6.48 -8.92
C GLN A 111 -11.63 7.76 -8.71
N ALA A 112 -12.77 7.92 -9.41
CA ALA A 112 -13.65 9.07 -9.20
C ALA A 112 -14.32 9.07 -7.82
N PRO A 113 -14.90 7.95 -7.30
CA PRO A 113 -15.35 7.85 -5.92
C PRO A 113 -14.26 8.13 -4.87
N LEU A 114 -13.02 7.68 -5.08
CA LEU A 114 -11.90 7.98 -4.18
C LEU A 114 -11.54 9.47 -4.17
N ALA A 115 -11.59 10.14 -5.32
CA ALA A 115 -11.36 11.57 -5.41
C ALA A 115 -12.44 12.36 -4.66
N ALA A 116 -13.72 12.02 -4.87
CA ALA A 116 -14.84 12.65 -4.17
C ALA A 116 -14.81 12.40 -2.65
N ALA A 117 -14.44 11.19 -2.21
CA ALA A 117 -14.31 10.88 -0.79
C ALA A 117 -13.24 11.72 -0.09
N ALA A 118 -12.13 12.02 -0.78
CA ALA A 118 -11.04 12.83 -0.26
C ALA A 118 -11.46 14.30 0.02
N GLU A 119 -12.55 14.77 -0.52
CA GLU A 119 -13.14 16.09 -0.18
C GLU A 119 -13.79 16.08 1.23
N SER A 120 -14.11 14.90 1.76
CA SER A 120 -14.88 14.74 3.00
C SER A 120 -14.11 14.08 4.14
N ILE A 121 -13.12 13.22 3.82
CA ILE A 121 -12.32 12.49 4.81
C ILE A 121 -10.83 12.49 4.43
N ALA A 122 -9.97 12.30 5.42
CA ALA A 122 -8.58 11.97 5.15
C ALA A 122 -8.51 10.55 4.57
N LEU A 123 -8.02 10.42 3.35
CA LEU A 123 -7.97 9.17 2.59
C LEU A 123 -6.55 8.86 2.15
N LEU A 124 -6.03 7.71 2.58
CA LEU A 124 -4.74 7.18 2.13
C LEU A 124 -4.97 5.86 1.38
N VAL A 125 -4.63 5.82 0.10
CA VAL A 125 -4.70 4.60 -0.71
C VAL A 125 -3.29 4.05 -0.90
N ALA A 126 -3.00 2.92 -0.27
CA ALA A 126 -1.66 2.35 -0.22
C ALA A 126 -1.70 0.82 -0.39
N PRO A 127 -1.65 0.31 -1.61
CA PRO A 127 -1.58 -1.14 -1.87
C PRO A 127 -0.30 -1.79 -1.33
N ASN A 128 0.70 -0.98 -1.00
CA ASN A 128 1.91 -1.37 -0.29
C ASN A 128 2.20 -0.32 0.78
N THR A 129 2.25 -0.73 2.03
CA THR A 129 2.43 0.14 3.20
C THR A 129 3.86 0.10 3.76
N SER A 130 4.86 -0.39 3.01
CA SER A 130 6.26 -0.31 3.42
C SER A 130 6.71 1.16 3.52
N PRO A 131 7.22 1.62 4.67
CA PRO A 131 7.76 2.98 4.82
C PRO A 131 8.90 3.26 3.83
N ALA A 132 9.85 2.32 3.71
CA ALA A 132 10.99 2.48 2.83
C ALA A 132 10.60 2.53 1.34
N LEU A 133 9.50 1.85 0.95
CA LEU A 133 8.97 1.97 -0.41
C LEU A 133 8.40 3.37 -0.68
N GLY A 134 7.72 3.97 0.29
CA GLY A 134 7.23 5.36 0.17
C GLY A 134 8.38 6.33 -0.12
N VAL A 135 9.49 6.18 0.61
CA VAL A 135 10.72 6.95 0.38
C VAL A 135 11.33 6.62 -0.99
N LEU A 136 11.43 5.34 -1.36
CA LEU A 136 11.97 4.92 -2.65
C LEU A 136 11.22 5.56 -3.83
N LEU A 137 9.89 5.58 -3.80
CA LEU A 137 9.06 6.22 -4.83
C LEU A 137 9.41 7.71 -5.01
N SER A 138 9.65 8.42 -3.91
CA SER A 138 10.06 9.83 -3.96
C SER A 138 11.47 10.01 -4.51
N LEU A 139 12.41 9.15 -4.12
CA LEU A 139 13.77 9.16 -4.65
C LEU A 139 13.80 8.84 -6.15
N VAL A 140 12.97 7.91 -6.62
CA VAL A 140 12.84 7.59 -8.05
C VAL A 140 12.30 8.77 -8.83
N ARG A 141 11.26 9.47 -8.34
CA ARG A 141 10.76 10.70 -8.97
C ARG A 141 11.85 11.75 -9.05
N ALA A 142 12.55 12.01 -7.94
CA ALA A 142 13.60 13.01 -7.88
C ALA A 142 14.75 12.67 -8.85
N ALA A 143 15.22 11.42 -8.88
CA ALA A 143 16.27 10.98 -9.77
C ALA A 143 15.84 11.07 -11.24
N ALA A 144 14.62 10.60 -11.58
CA ALA A 144 14.11 10.65 -12.94
C ALA A 144 13.96 12.10 -13.46
N ALA A 145 13.56 13.03 -12.60
CA ALA A 145 13.43 14.45 -12.95
C ALA A 145 14.79 15.15 -13.11
N ALA A 146 15.75 14.81 -12.25
CA ALA A 146 17.03 15.52 -12.19
C ALA A 146 18.06 15.01 -13.20
N LEU A 147 18.07 13.70 -13.50
CA LEU A 147 19.04 13.11 -14.40
C LEU A 147 18.72 13.44 -15.86
N PRO A 148 19.77 13.65 -16.70
CA PRO A 148 19.60 13.90 -18.13
C PRO A 148 18.77 12.82 -18.84
N ALA A 149 18.07 13.19 -19.92
CA ALA A 149 17.22 12.30 -20.68
C ALA A 149 17.96 11.07 -21.27
N GLY A 150 19.28 11.16 -21.43
CA GLY A 150 20.14 10.06 -21.89
C GLY A 150 20.37 8.95 -20.85
N PHE A 151 19.86 9.09 -19.62
CA PHE A 151 19.87 7.98 -18.66
C PHE A 151 18.71 7.04 -18.93
N ASP A 152 19.04 5.82 -19.29
CA ASP A 152 18.09 4.71 -19.46
C ASP A 152 17.54 4.24 -18.12
N ILE A 153 16.26 3.84 -18.09
CA ILE A 153 15.62 3.40 -16.85
C ILE A 153 15.23 1.93 -17.00
N GLU A 154 15.70 1.10 -16.06
CA GLU A 154 15.35 -0.32 -15.97
C GLU A 154 14.89 -0.65 -14.55
N ILE A 155 13.83 -1.43 -14.44
CA ILE A 155 13.22 -1.84 -13.17
C ILE A 155 13.27 -3.35 -13.06
N LEU A 156 13.93 -3.84 -12.03
CA LEU A 156 14.03 -5.27 -11.71
C LEU A 156 13.23 -5.55 -10.43
N GLU A 157 12.50 -6.67 -10.42
CA GLU A 157 11.80 -7.12 -9.23
C GLU A 157 11.92 -8.62 -9.03
N ALA A 158 11.97 -9.05 -7.78
CA ALA A 158 12.01 -10.45 -7.41
C ALA A 158 10.97 -10.77 -6.34
N HIS A 159 10.25 -11.87 -6.51
CA HIS A 159 9.30 -12.40 -5.54
C HIS A 159 9.32 -13.92 -5.50
N HIS A 160 8.64 -14.46 -4.48
CA HIS A 160 8.49 -15.90 -4.28
C HIS A 160 7.83 -16.60 -5.48
N ARG A 161 8.06 -17.91 -5.58
CA ARG A 161 7.57 -18.76 -6.70
C ARG A 161 6.05 -18.74 -6.91
N GLU A 162 5.29 -18.46 -5.84
CA GLU A 162 3.82 -18.48 -5.88
C GLU A 162 3.18 -17.15 -6.36
N LYS A 163 3.99 -16.12 -6.65
CA LYS A 163 3.47 -14.84 -7.14
C LYS A 163 3.05 -14.95 -8.61
N VAL A 164 1.78 -14.70 -8.88
CA VAL A 164 1.18 -14.92 -10.22
C VAL A 164 1.26 -13.72 -11.16
N ASP A 165 1.25 -12.49 -10.61
CA ASP A 165 1.35 -11.26 -11.39
C ASP A 165 2.83 -10.90 -11.68
N ALA A 166 3.11 -10.43 -12.87
CA ALA A 166 4.39 -9.87 -13.30
C ALA A 166 4.18 -8.82 -14.39
N PRO A 167 4.81 -7.63 -14.26
CA PRO A 167 5.55 -7.16 -13.10
C PRO A 167 4.66 -6.97 -11.88
N SER A 168 5.27 -6.89 -10.68
CA SER A 168 4.54 -6.62 -9.44
C SER A 168 3.92 -5.22 -9.45
N GLY A 169 2.81 -5.04 -8.72
CA GLY A 169 2.19 -3.71 -8.57
C GLY A 169 3.15 -2.63 -8.05
N THR A 170 4.13 -3.02 -7.23
CA THR A 170 5.20 -2.11 -6.75
C THR A 170 6.14 -1.71 -7.90
N ALA A 171 6.54 -2.65 -8.74
CA ALA A 171 7.39 -2.35 -9.90
C ALA A 171 6.66 -1.42 -10.88
N LEU A 172 5.38 -1.65 -11.13
CA LEU A 172 4.56 -0.74 -11.95
C LEU A 172 4.48 0.66 -11.35
N ALA A 173 4.26 0.78 -10.02
CA ALA A 173 4.22 2.08 -9.35
C ALA A 173 5.57 2.83 -9.42
N LEU A 174 6.71 2.11 -9.37
CA LEU A 174 8.04 2.70 -9.58
C LEU A 174 8.20 3.19 -11.03
N GLY A 175 7.71 2.43 -11.99
CA GLY A 175 7.69 2.81 -13.40
C GLY A 175 6.81 4.02 -13.67
N GLU A 176 5.61 4.08 -13.08
CA GLU A 176 4.71 5.23 -13.14
C GLU A 176 5.38 6.48 -12.57
N ALA A 177 6.02 6.36 -11.39
CA ALA A 177 6.75 7.44 -10.76
C ALA A 177 7.87 8.00 -11.64
N ALA A 178 8.62 7.13 -12.32
CA ALA A 178 9.69 7.52 -13.23
C ALA A 178 9.14 8.13 -14.53
N ALA A 179 8.09 7.55 -15.10
CA ALA A 179 7.46 8.03 -16.34
C ALA A 179 6.85 9.43 -16.14
N GLU A 180 6.04 9.61 -15.07
CA GLU A 180 5.45 10.91 -14.73
C GLU A 180 6.52 12.00 -14.58
N ALA A 181 7.62 11.69 -13.87
CA ALA A 181 8.73 12.63 -13.68
C ALA A 181 9.45 12.99 -15.00
N ARG A 182 9.35 12.15 -16.04
CA ARG A 182 9.83 12.37 -17.40
C ARG A 182 8.78 12.97 -18.34
N GLY A 183 7.59 13.36 -17.83
CA GLY A 183 6.49 13.91 -18.61
C GLY A 183 5.84 12.90 -19.56
N ARG A 184 5.88 11.59 -19.23
CA ARG A 184 5.34 10.49 -20.03
C ARG A 184 4.34 9.67 -19.22
N THR A 185 3.51 8.89 -19.92
CA THR A 185 2.71 7.84 -19.28
C THR A 185 3.50 6.52 -19.30
N LEU A 186 3.26 5.66 -18.30
CA LEU A 186 3.91 4.35 -18.28
C LEU A 186 3.50 3.51 -19.48
N ASP A 187 2.24 3.52 -19.89
CA ASP A 187 1.73 2.78 -21.05
C ASP A 187 2.49 3.10 -22.34
N ALA A 188 2.95 4.35 -22.50
CA ALA A 188 3.70 4.78 -23.67
C ALA A 188 5.23 4.54 -23.57
N ALA A 189 5.72 4.19 -22.36
CA ALA A 189 7.15 4.05 -22.12
C ALA A 189 7.58 2.62 -21.78
N ALA A 190 6.65 1.77 -21.29
CA ALA A 190 6.99 0.46 -20.74
C ALA A 190 7.42 -0.57 -21.79
N VAL A 191 8.49 -1.30 -21.47
CA VAL A 191 8.95 -2.50 -22.20
C VAL A 191 9.00 -3.66 -21.21
N PHE A 192 8.01 -4.56 -21.29
CA PHE A 192 7.83 -5.63 -20.33
C PHE A 192 8.62 -6.91 -20.63
N ALA A 193 9.12 -7.05 -21.85
CA ALA A 193 9.91 -8.22 -22.26
C ALA A 193 10.91 -7.87 -23.35
N ARG A 194 12.09 -8.48 -23.27
CA ARG A 194 13.08 -8.52 -24.36
C ARG A 194 13.48 -9.97 -24.55
N HIS A 195 13.30 -10.48 -25.77
CA HIS A 195 13.65 -11.85 -26.13
C HIS A 195 14.16 -11.91 -27.56
N GLY A 196 15.25 -12.65 -27.83
CA GLY A 196 15.84 -12.76 -29.13
C GLY A 196 16.57 -11.47 -29.61
N ALA A 197 16.58 -11.23 -30.90
CA ALA A 197 17.18 -10.05 -31.50
C ALA A 197 16.17 -8.89 -31.50
N THR A 198 16.19 -8.04 -30.48
CA THR A 198 15.22 -6.96 -30.30
C THR A 198 15.65 -5.61 -30.88
N GLY A 199 16.84 -5.55 -31.48
CA GLY A 199 17.44 -4.28 -31.89
C GLY A 199 18.01 -3.46 -30.74
N ALA A 200 18.41 -2.23 -31.00
CA ALA A 200 18.88 -1.30 -30.01
C ALA A 200 17.69 -0.88 -29.08
N ARG A 201 18.04 -0.51 -27.85
CA ARG A 201 17.06 -0.01 -26.91
C ARG A 201 16.39 1.28 -27.41
N GLU A 202 15.07 1.35 -27.32
CA GLU A 202 14.30 2.55 -27.67
C GLU A 202 14.59 3.67 -26.63
N PRO A 203 15.03 4.86 -27.08
CA PRO A 203 15.30 5.98 -26.18
C PRO A 203 14.07 6.38 -25.37
N GLY A 204 14.25 6.63 -24.06
CA GLY A 204 13.19 7.05 -23.16
C GLY A 204 12.21 5.95 -22.78
N SER A 205 12.41 4.69 -23.20
CA SER A 205 11.63 3.56 -22.67
C SER A 205 12.00 3.25 -21.21
N ILE A 206 11.12 2.56 -20.50
CA ILE A 206 11.34 2.03 -19.15
C ILE A 206 11.20 0.52 -19.22
N GLY A 207 12.31 -0.19 -19.01
CA GLY A 207 12.32 -1.65 -19.07
C GLY A 207 11.93 -2.30 -17.76
N PHE A 208 11.36 -3.51 -17.85
CA PHE A 208 11.01 -4.33 -16.69
C PHE A 208 11.60 -5.73 -16.82
N ALA A 209 12.08 -6.25 -15.68
CA ALA A 209 12.48 -7.65 -15.53
C ALA A 209 11.95 -8.21 -14.23
N SER A 210 11.35 -9.41 -14.29
CA SER A 210 10.74 -10.07 -13.14
C SER A 210 11.41 -11.41 -12.86
N LEU A 211 11.82 -11.62 -11.60
CA LEU A 211 12.35 -12.88 -11.11
C LEU A 211 11.32 -13.56 -10.20
N ARG A 212 11.19 -14.88 -10.30
CA ARG A 212 10.34 -15.69 -9.45
C ARG A 212 11.15 -16.87 -8.91
N GLY A 213 11.24 -16.98 -7.57
CA GLY A 213 12.00 -18.07 -6.96
C GLY A 213 11.94 -18.05 -5.44
N GLY A 214 12.17 -19.22 -4.85
CA GLY A 214 12.27 -19.37 -3.40
C GLY A 214 11.08 -18.81 -2.64
N ASP A 215 11.39 -18.15 -1.54
CA ASP A 215 10.48 -17.50 -0.59
C ASP A 215 10.66 -15.97 -0.55
N VAL A 216 11.31 -15.39 -1.57
CA VAL A 216 11.57 -13.94 -1.64
C VAL A 216 10.29 -13.15 -1.39
N VAL A 217 10.29 -12.34 -0.34
CA VAL A 217 9.11 -11.57 0.06
C VAL A 217 8.81 -10.47 -0.95
N GLY A 218 9.85 -9.75 -1.39
CA GLY A 218 9.77 -8.71 -2.40
C GLY A 218 11.04 -7.86 -2.45
N GLU A 219 11.65 -7.81 -3.62
CA GLU A 219 12.81 -6.96 -3.90
C GLU A 219 12.51 -6.13 -5.15
N HIS A 220 12.97 -4.89 -5.15
CA HIS A 220 12.77 -3.96 -6.25
C HIS A 220 14.03 -3.12 -6.44
N GLU A 221 14.49 -2.99 -7.67
CA GLU A 221 15.62 -2.16 -8.04
C GLU A 221 15.21 -1.25 -9.21
N VAL A 222 15.59 0.01 -9.12
CA VAL A 222 15.47 0.98 -10.22
C VAL A 222 16.86 1.41 -10.61
N HIS A 223 17.24 1.17 -11.84
CA HIS A 223 18.53 1.48 -12.42
C HIS A 223 18.38 2.67 -13.36
N PHE A 224 19.18 3.70 -13.14
CA PHE A 224 19.39 4.81 -14.06
C PHE A 224 20.78 4.63 -14.67
N LEU A 225 20.84 4.33 -15.96
CA LEU A 225 22.04 3.90 -16.65
C LEU A 225 22.50 4.99 -17.63
N GLY A 226 23.53 5.73 -17.26
CA GLY A 226 24.19 6.75 -18.07
C GLY A 226 25.45 6.20 -18.75
N GLN A 227 26.04 7.01 -19.62
CA GLN A 227 27.30 6.67 -20.24
C GLN A 227 28.45 6.87 -19.22
N GLY A 228 29.05 5.76 -18.80
CA GLY A 228 30.17 5.77 -17.85
C GLY A 228 29.75 5.81 -16.36
N GLU A 229 28.46 6.00 -16.07
CA GLU A 229 27.97 6.03 -14.68
C GLU A 229 26.59 5.40 -14.55
N ARG A 230 26.25 5.00 -13.33
CA ARG A 230 24.95 4.37 -12.97
C ARG A 230 24.52 4.81 -11.60
N LEU A 231 23.22 5.08 -11.45
CA LEU A 231 22.58 5.23 -10.14
C LEU A 231 21.60 4.06 -9.95
N MET A 232 21.69 3.36 -8.83
CA MET A 232 20.81 2.25 -8.48
C MET A 232 20.12 2.54 -7.15
N LEU A 233 18.80 2.38 -7.12
CA LEU A 233 17.98 2.49 -5.92
C LEU A 233 17.35 1.13 -5.65
N ARG A 234 17.60 0.53 -4.48
CA ARG A 234 17.13 -0.82 -4.14
C ARG A 234 16.33 -0.81 -2.85
N HIS A 235 15.26 -1.60 -2.84
CA HIS A 235 14.44 -1.93 -1.69
C HIS A 235 14.29 -3.44 -1.58
N SER A 236 14.51 -3.99 -0.40
CA SER A 236 14.40 -5.43 -0.13
C SER A 236 13.59 -5.65 1.16
N VAL A 237 12.65 -6.56 1.12
CA VAL A 237 11.81 -6.94 2.26
C VAL A 237 12.12 -8.38 2.65
N SER A 238 12.52 -8.58 3.91
CA SER A 238 12.78 -9.90 4.50
C SER A 238 11.66 -10.39 5.41
N ASP A 239 10.80 -9.48 5.91
CA ASP A 239 9.71 -9.78 6.84
C ASP A 239 8.42 -9.05 6.42
N ARG A 240 7.31 -9.79 6.29
CA ARG A 240 6.00 -9.22 5.94
C ARG A 240 5.38 -8.33 7.02
N GLY A 241 5.86 -8.41 8.26
CA GLY A 241 5.46 -7.52 9.35
C GLY A 241 5.73 -6.05 9.04
N VAL A 242 6.69 -5.74 8.16
CA VAL A 242 6.97 -4.36 7.73
C VAL A 242 5.74 -3.66 7.16
N PHE A 243 4.88 -4.38 6.45
CA PHE A 243 3.65 -3.81 5.89
C PHE A 243 2.62 -3.50 6.97
N ALA A 244 2.51 -4.37 8.00
CA ALA A 244 1.61 -4.14 9.13
C ALA A 244 2.09 -2.94 9.97
N ARG A 245 3.39 -2.87 10.28
CA ARG A 245 3.98 -1.72 10.98
C ARG A 245 3.79 -0.42 10.21
N GLY A 246 4.03 -0.44 8.91
CA GLY A 246 3.81 0.72 8.05
C GLY A 246 2.35 1.16 7.97
N ALA A 247 1.40 0.22 7.93
CA ALA A 247 -0.03 0.52 7.97
C ALA A 247 -0.45 1.18 9.29
N LEU A 248 0.09 0.71 10.43
CA LEU A 248 -0.18 1.30 11.73
C LEU A 248 0.41 2.71 11.87
N MET A 249 1.67 2.91 11.43
CA MET A 249 2.30 4.23 11.41
C MET A 249 1.53 5.21 10.52
N ALA A 250 1.20 4.79 9.30
CA ALA A 250 0.45 5.62 8.37
C ALA A 250 -0.97 5.91 8.85
N GLY A 251 -1.65 4.94 9.46
CA GLY A 251 -2.97 5.12 10.05
C GLY A 251 -2.95 6.10 11.21
N GLN A 252 -1.98 5.99 12.11
CA GLN A 252 -1.79 6.94 13.22
C GLN A 252 -1.59 8.37 12.71
N TRP A 253 -0.76 8.57 11.70
CA TRP A 253 -0.54 9.86 11.08
C TRP A 253 -1.81 10.38 10.39
N LEU A 254 -2.50 9.53 9.61
CA LEU A 254 -3.69 9.87 8.84
C LEU A 254 -4.85 10.36 9.70
N ALA A 255 -5.02 9.78 10.88
CA ALA A 255 -6.10 10.16 11.81
C ALA A 255 -6.04 11.63 12.27
N GLY A 256 -4.87 12.26 12.17
CA GLY A 256 -4.67 13.69 12.49
C GLY A 256 -4.74 14.61 11.28
N GLN A 257 -5.00 14.10 10.07
CA GLN A 257 -4.99 14.91 8.87
C GLN A 257 -6.36 15.47 8.51
N PRO A 258 -6.43 16.64 7.87
CA PRO A 258 -7.68 17.15 7.31
C PRO A 258 -8.16 16.27 6.14
N ALA A 259 -9.39 16.50 5.69
CA ALA A 259 -9.88 15.87 4.47
C ALA A 259 -8.90 16.12 3.31
N GLY A 260 -8.58 15.07 2.56
CA GLY A 260 -7.59 15.11 1.50
C GLY A 260 -7.18 13.72 1.04
N ARG A 261 -6.55 13.63 -0.13
CA ARG A 261 -5.97 12.39 -0.65
C ARG A 261 -4.47 12.35 -0.36
N TYR A 262 -4.03 11.34 0.36
CA TYR A 262 -2.66 11.17 0.82
C TYR A 262 -2.00 9.94 0.22
N ARG A 263 -0.67 9.95 0.18
CA ARG A 263 0.22 8.87 -0.25
C ARG A 263 1.12 8.43 0.90
N MET A 264 1.72 7.25 0.81
CA MET A 264 2.70 6.79 1.80
C MET A 264 3.91 7.74 1.90
N SER A 265 4.30 8.42 0.82
CA SER A 265 5.35 9.44 0.86
C SER A 265 5.03 10.60 1.81
N ASP A 266 3.77 11.01 1.89
CA ASP A 266 3.35 12.16 2.71
C ASP A 266 3.44 11.85 4.21
N VAL A 267 3.46 10.56 4.57
CA VAL A 267 3.61 10.08 5.96
C VAL A 267 5.05 10.21 6.45
N PHE A 268 6.03 10.02 5.57
CA PHE A 268 7.45 9.87 5.94
C PHE A 268 8.38 10.95 5.40
N ILE A 269 7.88 11.80 4.52
CA ILE A 269 8.65 12.90 3.90
C ILE A 269 7.83 14.18 4.10
N SER A 270 8.13 14.89 5.17
CA SER A 270 7.60 16.22 5.47
C SER A 270 8.58 17.31 5.05
#